data_0b19ad83e16a76f5e4d6e62b91904c90
#
_entry.id   0b19ad83e16a76f5e4d6e62b91904c90
#
_cell.length_a   1.000
_cell.length_b   1.000
_cell.length_c   1.000
_cell.angle_alpha   90.00
_cell.angle_beta   90.00
_cell.angle_gamma   90.00
#
_symmetry.space_group_name_H-M   'P 1'
#
loop_
_entity.id
_entity.type
_entity.pdbx_description
1 polymer ?
#
loop_
_entity_poly.entity_id
_entity_poly.type
_entity_poly.pdbx_seq_one_letter_code
_entity_poly.pdbx_strand_id
1 'polypeptide(L)'
;MALKFPIYSPARYSSHSEPVKRPKEFACFSYDIDRKYHPDDSSLKWYYPALMGSNLSNGFGTFDKHDDSIDEHLDSLLKTIAVHEQKTGEPIDAHVVTWRGMLTKIMATPYDTDGFQMNATLYRDCIFIEEDHEYKKASDQQREGKWASHASSAEMQYWGYKFETLSTIPRPWGEVSREYIENRDQEVVNNKEQYCSVVRTGFGKTIVCLGGEVDAIWDSKPENPGDPINWVELKTSAEIRTESDQMRFDRKLMKFWIQSFLLGVPKIIVGFRTRSGTLTSIQEFQTMAIPYDVRRRGLAQWDGNVCIKFATLFLDFLRLNIKDEGVWKIRRPPNSGHIEIFRVEEAGHGRIITDEFMDWRIKLSLGGGKGEAPKAGSPPATEPTLEQASAPEPTPADGATSQKLLGGN
;
A
#
# COMPACT_ATOMS: atom_id res chain seq x y z
N MET A 1 1.91 18.93 -29.53
CA MET A 1 1.84 20.17 -28.69
C MET A 1 1.46 19.72 -27.28
N ALA A 2 2.13 20.24 -26.23
CA ALA A 2 1.79 19.88 -24.86
C ALA A 2 0.48 20.57 -24.42
N LEU A 3 -0.44 19.78 -23.87
CA LEU A 3 -1.65 20.29 -23.21
C LEU A 3 -1.26 20.72 -21.78
N LYS A 4 -1.88 21.78 -21.27
CA LYS A 4 -1.59 22.31 -19.93
C LYS A 4 -2.83 22.32 -19.06
N PHE A 5 -2.75 21.66 -17.90
CA PHE A 5 -3.76 21.74 -16.85
C PHE A 5 -3.30 22.76 -15.80
N PRO A 6 -3.98 23.90 -15.62
CA PRO A 6 -3.54 24.94 -14.71
C PRO A 6 -3.75 24.55 -13.25
N ILE A 7 -2.79 24.91 -12.40
CA ILE A 7 -2.89 24.80 -10.94
C ILE A 7 -3.22 26.18 -10.40
N TYR A 8 -4.44 26.38 -9.96
CA TYR A 8 -4.90 27.63 -9.34
C TYR A 8 -4.65 27.64 -7.84
N SER A 9 -4.87 28.79 -7.19
CA SER A 9 -4.83 28.88 -5.74
C SER A 9 -5.87 27.94 -5.10
N PRO A 10 -5.61 27.38 -3.90
CA PRO A 10 -6.54 26.49 -3.20
C PRO A 10 -7.97 27.06 -3.07
N ALA A 11 -8.12 28.37 -2.92
CA ALA A 11 -9.42 29.04 -2.82
C ALA A 11 -10.34 28.76 -4.02
N ARG A 12 -9.80 28.50 -5.21
CA ARG A 12 -10.60 28.19 -6.40
C ARG A 12 -11.25 26.80 -6.33
N TYR A 13 -10.70 25.89 -5.53
CA TYR A 13 -11.20 24.52 -5.36
C TYR A 13 -12.03 24.35 -4.09
N SER A 14 -12.19 25.40 -3.26
CA SER A 14 -12.87 25.32 -1.95
C SER A 14 -14.40 25.26 -2.03
N SER A 15 -14.99 25.41 -3.24
CA SER A 15 -16.43 25.18 -3.44
C SER A 15 -16.71 23.68 -3.45
N HIS A 16 -17.84 23.25 -2.91
CA HIS A 16 -18.40 21.90 -2.85
C HIS A 16 -17.48 20.76 -3.31
N SER A 17 -17.16 19.83 -2.40
CA SER A 17 -16.40 18.62 -2.75
C SER A 17 -17.20 17.75 -3.71
N GLU A 18 -16.50 17.15 -4.66
CA GLU A 18 -17.09 16.12 -5.49
C GLU A 18 -17.29 14.83 -4.67
N PRO A 19 -18.34 14.05 -4.96
CA PRO A 19 -18.55 12.79 -4.27
C PRO A 19 -17.41 11.81 -4.56
N VAL A 20 -16.85 11.24 -3.50
CA VAL A 20 -15.87 10.15 -3.61
C VAL A 20 -16.54 8.86 -3.16
N LYS A 21 -16.44 7.83 -3.99
CA LYS A 21 -16.91 6.50 -3.60
C LYS A 21 -15.92 5.89 -2.61
N ARG A 22 -16.43 5.30 -1.52
CA ARG A 22 -15.58 4.59 -0.57
C ARG A 22 -14.74 3.53 -1.32
N PRO A 23 -13.40 3.49 -1.11
CA PRO A 23 -12.58 2.44 -1.66
C PRO A 23 -13.04 1.07 -1.16
N LYS A 24 -13.14 0.10 -2.08
CA LYS A 24 -13.51 -1.28 -1.78
C LYS A 24 -12.45 -2.20 -2.34
N GLU A 25 -11.83 -2.99 -1.48
CA GLU A 25 -10.92 -4.05 -1.93
C GLU A 25 -11.74 -5.09 -2.71
N PHE A 26 -11.23 -5.49 -3.86
CA PHE A 26 -11.80 -6.56 -4.68
C PHE A 26 -10.77 -7.64 -5.01
N ALA A 27 -9.48 -7.34 -4.84
CA ALA A 27 -8.38 -8.26 -4.99
C ALA A 27 -7.21 -7.81 -4.11
N CYS A 28 -6.28 -8.72 -3.87
CA CYS A 28 -5.02 -8.44 -3.16
C CYS A 28 -3.92 -9.33 -3.73
N PHE A 29 -2.70 -8.98 -3.39
CA PHE A 29 -1.54 -9.83 -3.61
C PHE A 29 -0.48 -9.56 -2.54
N SER A 30 0.44 -10.48 -2.40
CA SER A 30 1.58 -10.39 -1.51
C SER A 30 2.88 -10.42 -2.30
N TYR A 31 3.90 -9.74 -1.79
CA TYR A 31 5.29 -10.05 -2.06
C TYR A 31 5.88 -10.76 -0.85
N ASP A 32 6.60 -11.86 -1.06
CA ASP A 32 7.34 -12.53 0.00
C ASP A 32 8.71 -11.85 0.26
N ILE A 33 9.50 -12.44 1.17
CA ILE A 33 10.82 -11.91 1.54
C ILE A 33 11.84 -11.92 0.37
N ASP A 34 11.62 -12.75 -0.64
CA ASP A 34 12.40 -12.77 -1.88
C ASP A 34 11.86 -11.84 -2.96
N ARG A 35 10.85 -11.01 -2.64
CA ARG A 35 10.12 -10.14 -3.57
C ARG A 35 9.33 -10.90 -4.65
N LYS A 36 8.97 -12.17 -4.42
CA LYS A 36 8.14 -12.94 -5.33
C LYS A 36 6.66 -12.62 -5.14
N TYR A 37 5.95 -12.49 -6.24
CA TYR A 37 4.53 -12.22 -6.28
C TYR A 37 3.69 -13.46 -5.94
N HIS A 38 2.71 -13.31 -5.06
CA HIS A 38 1.69 -14.29 -4.70
C HIS A 38 0.29 -13.67 -4.81
N PRO A 39 -0.67 -14.30 -5.53
CA PRO A 39 -2.03 -13.75 -5.69
C PRO A 39 -2.92 -14.06 -4.48
N ASP A 40 -2.43 -13.78 -3.28
CA ASP A 40 -3.06 -14.09 -2.00
C ASP A 40 -2.70 -13.04 -0.93
N ASP A 41 -3.05 -13.32 0.30
CA ASP A 41 -2.79 -12.47 1.46
C ASP A 41 -1.70 -13.04 2.41
N SER A 42 -0.78 -13.84 1.88
CA SER A 42 0.26 -14.53 2.67
C SER A 42 1.20 -13.61 3.45
N SER A 43 1.38 -12.36 2.99
CA SER A 43 2.19 -11.35 3.70
C SER A 43 1.35 -10.34 4.49
N LEU A 44 0.08 -10.64 4.74
CA LEU A 44 -0.76 -9.83 5.63
C LEU A 44 -0.20 -9.87 7.05
N LYS A 45 -0.10 -8.68 7.68
CA LYS A 45 0.36 -8.54 9.07
C LYS A 45 -0.73 -7.95 9.95
N TRP A 46 -0.66 -8.23 11.25
CA TRP A 46 -1.57 -7.74 12.27
C TRP A 46 -0.90 -6.66 13.11
N TYR A 47 -1.63 -5.58 13.39
CA TYR A 47 -1.12 -4.54 14.26
C TYR A 47 -0.91 -5.05 15.68
N TYR A 48 0.27 -4.78 16.21
CA TYR A 48 0.62 -5.00 17.61
C TYR A 48 1.55 -3.88 18.10
N PRO A 49 1.20 -3.13 19.15
CA PRO A 49 1.92 -1.90 19.48
C PRO A 49 3.39 -2.15 19.80
N ALA A 50 4.26 -1.27 19.30
CA ALA A 50 5.68 -1.26 19.62
C ALA A 50 5.91 -0.84 21.08
N LEU A 51 7.04 -1.28 21.66
CA LEU A 51 7.42 -0.88 23.01
C LEU A 51 7.98 0.55 23.02
N MET A 52 7.54 1.35 23.98
CA MET A 52 8.12 2.67 24.23
C MET A 52 9.59 2.55 24.61
N GLY A 53 10.40 3.51 24.18
CA GLY A 53 11.86 3.51 24.41
C GLY A 53 12.64 2.68 23.40
N SER A 54 11.98 1.96 22.46
CA SER A 54 12.68 1.25 21.38
C SER A 54 13.53 2.21 20.56
N ASN A 55 14.76 1.77 20.25
CA ASN A 55 15.66 2.50 19.35
C ASN A 55 15.42 2.03 17.89
N LEU A 56 14.89 2.92 17.08
CA LEU A 56 14.57 2.61 15.68
C LEU A 56 15.81 2.47 14.78
N SER A 57 17.01 2.85 15.26
CA SER A 57 18.27 2.63 14.53
C SER A 57 18.83 1.22 14.72
N ASN A 58 18.29 0.43 15.68
CA ASN A 58 18.77 -0.93 15.91
C ASN A 58 18.56 -1.80 14.68
N GLY A 59 19.64 -2.46 14.22
CA GLY A 59 19.59 -3.33 13.04
C GLY A 59 19.77 -2.61 11.69
N PHE A 60 20.05 -1.29 11.66
CA PHE A 60 20.24 -0.56 10.41
C PHE A 60 21.34 -1.16 9.51
N GLY A 61 22.44 -1.64 10.11
CA GLY A 61 23.54 -2.28 9.37
C GLY A 61 23.22 -3.63 8.74
N THR A 62 22.11 -4.27 9.12
CA THR A 62 21.62 -5.55 8.59
C THR A 62 20.33 -5.42 7.77
N PHE A 63 19.93 -4.18 7.43
CA PHE A 63 18.71 -3.92 6.66
C PHE A 63 18.74 -4.62 5.30
N ASP A 64 17.79 -5.53 5.09
CA ASP A 64 17.61 -6.23 3.82
C ASP A 64 16.73 -5.38 2.89
N LYS A 65 17.40 -4.44 2.21
CA LYS A 65 16.73 -3.44 1.37
C LYS A 65 16.38 -4.01 0.00
N HIS A 66 15.15 -3.73 -0.45
CA HIS A 66 14.74 -3.92 -1.84
C HIS A 66 15.60 -3.07 -2.79
N ASP A 67 15.91 -3.62 -3.95
CA ASP A 67 16.64 -2.91 -5.00
C ASP A 67 15.70 -1.96 -5.77
N ASP A 68 15.65 -0.71 -5.34
CA ASP A 68 14.84 0.34 -5.96
C ASP A 68 15.31 0.73 -7.38
N SER A 69 16.41 0.13 -7.90
CA SER A 69 16.88 0.37 -9.26
C SER A 69 16.06 -0.38 -10.32
N ILE A 70 15.28 -1.37 -9.89
CA ILE A 70 14.40 -2.18 -10.75
C ILE A 70 13.10 -1.39 -10.96
N ASP A 71 12.71 -1.20 -12.23
CA ASP A 71 11.41 -0.66 -12.59
C ASP A 71 10.37 -1.77 -12.62
N GLU A 72 9.51 -1.82 -11.60
CA GLU A 72 8.48 -2.85 -11.46
C GLU A 72 7.21 -2.53 -12.27
N HIS A 73 7.13 -1.38 -12.91
CA HIS A 73 5.97 -0.94 -13.70
C HIS A 73 4.61 -1.15 -13.00
N LEU A 74 3.57 -1.51 -13.75
CA LEU A 74 2.26 -1.93 -13.23
C LEU A 74 2.13 -3.47 -13.14
N ASP A 75 3.19 -4.24 -13.35
CA ASP A 75 3.15 -5.67 -13.64
C ASP A 75 2.33 -6.47 -12.62
N SER A 76 2.61 -6.33 -11.33
CA SER A 76 1.89 -7.07 -10.28
C SER A 76 0.44 -6.61 -10.14
N LEU A 77 0.15 -5.33 -10.36
CA LEU A 77 -1.22 -4.81 -10.36
C LEU A 77 -2.02 -5.39 -11.53
N LEU A 78 -1.45 -5.39 -12.73
CA LEU A 78 -2.08 -5.95 -13.93
C LEU A 78 -2.30 -7.45 -13.80
N LYS A 79 -1.31 -8.18 -13.27
CA LYS A 79 -1.43 -9.61 -13.00
C LYS A 79 -2.55 -9.91 -12.02
N THR A 80 -2.67 -9.10 -10.94
CA THR A 80 -3.74 -9.26 -9.95
C THR A 80 -5.11 -8.97 -10.55
N ILE A 81 -5.24 -7.94 -11.38
CA ILE A 81 -6.47 -7.63 -12.10
C ILE A 81 -6.83 -8.79 -13.03
N ALA A 82 -5.88 -9.32 -13.81
CA ALA A 82 -6.13 -10.47 -14.70
C ALA A 82 -6.61 -11.70 -13.94
N VAL A 83 -5.99 -12.03 -12.79
CA VAL A 83 -6.44 -13.14 -11.93
C VAL A 83 -7.86 -12.92 -11.40
N HIS A 84 -8.21 -11.70 -11.01
CA HIS A 84 -9.58 -11.37 -10.60
C HIS A 84 -10.57 -11.54 -11.74
N GLU A 85 -10.26 -11.02 -12.92
CA GLU A 85 -11.11 -11.13 -14.12
C GLU A 85 -11.27 -12.57 -14.62
N GLN A 86 -10.24 -13.42 -14.43
CA GLN A 86 -10.34 -14.85 -14.71
C GLN A 86 -11.35 -15.54 -13.78
N LYS A 87 -11.42 -15.13 -12.51
CA LYS A 87 -12.38 -15.67 -11.54
C LYS A 87 -13.82 -15.18 -11.79
N THR A 88 -13.98 -13.94 -12.21
CA THR A 88 -15.31 -13.32 -12.41
C THR A 88 -15.85 -13.51 -13.82
N GLY A 89 -15.00 -13.70 -14.81
CA GLY A 89 -15.36 -13.77 -16.23
C GLY A 89 -15.68 -12.41 -16.86
N GLU A 90 -15.43 -11.31 -16.16
CA GLU A 90 -15.77 -9.95 -16.61
C GLU A 90 -14.56 -9.01 -16.38
N PRO A 91 -14.35 -8.03 -17.28
CA PRO A 91 -13.32 -7.01 -17.08
C PRO A 91 -13.70 -6.10 -15.92
N ILE A 92 -12.70 -5.60 -15.18
CA ILE A 92 -12.96 -4.58 -14.16
C ILE A 92 -13.54 -3.32 -14.80
N ASP A 93 -14.56 -2.74 -14.16
CA ASP A 93 -15.07 -1.43 -14.52
C ASP A 93 -14.20 -0.34 -13.89
N ALA A 94 -13.24 0.19 -14.66
CA ALA A 94 -12.37 1.28 -14.28
C ALA A 94 -12.03 2.19 -15.48
N HIS A 95 -11.97 3.49 -15.25
CA HIS A 95 -11.53 4.47 -16.23
C HIS A 95 -10.04 4.79 -16.11
N VAL A 96 -9.47 4.57 -14.92
CA VAL A 96 -8.06 4.77 -14.61
C VAL A 96 -7.56 3.62 -13.75
N VAL A 97 -6.38 3.08 -14.08
CA VAL A 97 -5.65 2.08 -13.30
C VAL A 97 -4.29 2.65 -12.95
N THR A 98 -3.92 2.65 -11.67
CA THR A 98 -2.63 3.20 -11.24
C THR A 98 -2.24 2.72 -9.84
N TRP A 99 -1.00 2.95 -9.44
CA TRP A 99 -0.59 2.85 -8.05
C TRP A 99 -1.10 4.03 -7.21
N ARG A 100 -1.42 3.78 -5.94
CA ARG A 100 -1.81 4.80 -4.94
C ARG A 100 -0.88 6.01 -4.95
N GLY A 101 0.44 5.77 -5.09
CA GLY A 101 1.46 6.82 -5.08
C GLY A 101 1.25 7.90 -6.14
N MET A 102 0.80 7.52 -7.34
CA MET A 102 0.54 8.47 -8.44
C MET A 102 -0.62 9.40 -8.09
N LEU A 103 -1.72 8.83 -7.61
CA LEU A 103 -2.88 9.65 -7.23
C LEU A 103 -2.60 10.48 -5.98
N THR A 104 -1.74 10.02 -5.08
CA THR A 104 -1.26 10.82 -3.93
C THR A 104 -0.54 12.08 -4.40
N LYS A 105 0.36 11.99 -5.37
CA LYS A 105 1.07 13.15 -5.95
C LYS A 105 0.10 14.12 -6.61
N ILE A 106 -0.88 13.61 -7.34
CA ILE A 106 -1.92 14.42 -7.97
C ILE A 106 -2.76 15.15 -6.92
N MET A 107 -3.29 14.45 -5.91
CA MET A 107 -4.13 15.03 -4.86
C MET A 107 -3.39 16.08 -4.02
N ALA A 108 -2.09 15.89 -3.76
CA ALA A 108 -1.29 16.81 -2.97
C ALA A 108 -0.94 18.10 -3.73
N THR A 109 -1.06 18.13 -5.04
CA THR A 109 -0.60 19.21 -5.94
C THR A 109 -1.02 20.64 -5.53
N PRO A 110 -2.25 20.92 -5.03
CA PRO A 110 -2.64 22.27 -4.62
C PRO A 110 -1.81 22.86 -3.47
N TYR A 111 -1.17 22.00 -2.67
CA TYR A 111 -0.42 22.38 -1.47
C TYR A 111 1.06 21.96 -1.50
N ASP A 112 1.44 21.21 -2.53
CA ASP A 112 2.80 20.70 -2.70
C ASP A 112 3.50 21.41 -3.85
N THR A 113 4.80 21.63 -3.70
CA THR A 113 5.66 22.25 -4.73
C THR A 113 6.56 21.25 -5.44
N ASP A 114 6.54 19.99 -5.01
CA ASP A 114 7.33 18.92 -5.60
C ASP A 114 6.93 18.68 -7.06
N GLY A 115 7.94 18.43 -7.90
CA GLY A 115 7.71 17.96 -9.26
C GLY A 115 7.44 16.46 -9.31
N PHE A 116 6.79 16.03 -10.39
CA PHE A 116 6.63 14.62 -10.71
C PHE A 116 6.57 14.39 -12.23
N GLN A 117 6.88 13.19 -12.63
CA GLN A 117 6.68 12.71 -13.99
C GLN A 117 6.08 11.31 -13.95
N MET A 118 5.12 11.05 -14.83
CA MET A 118 4.41 9.79 -14.96
C MET A 118 4.26 9.44 -16.42
N ASN A 119 4.23 8.12 -16.71
CA ASN A 119 3.85 7.62 -18.02
C ASN A 119 2.37 7.23 -18.00
N ALA A 120 1.70 7.39 -19.13
CA ALA A 120 0.31 6.96 -19.25
C ALA A 120 0.04 6.41 -20.65
N THR A 121 -0.93 5.48 -20.74
CA THR A 121 -1.43 4.96 -22.01
C THR A 121 -2.92 4.69 -21.92
N LEU A 122 -3.63 4.82 -23.04
CA LEU A 122 -5.02 4.42 -23.17
C LEU A 122 -5.09 3.00 -23.77
N TYR A 123 -5.81 2.11 -23.09
CA TYR A 123 -6.11 0.78 -23.61
C TYR A 123 -7.56 0.40 -23.25
N ARG A 124 -8.38 0.13 -24.28
CA ARG A 124 -9.80 -0.25 -24.14
C ARG A 124 -10.57 0.66 -23.18
N ASP A 125 -10.58 1.96 -23.47
CA ASP A 125 -11.27 3.01 -22.70
C ASP A 125 -10.77 3.23 -21.25
N CYS A 126 -9.70 2.56 -20.84
CA CYS A 126 -9.06 2.73 -19.55
C CYS A 126 -7.66 3.36 -19.71
N ILE A 127 -7.36 4.36 -18.89
CA ILE A 127 -6.04 5.01 -18.84
C ILE A 127 -5.21 4.32 -17.75
N PHE A 128 -4.06 3.78 -18.13
CA PHE A 128 -3.09 3.19 -17.22
C PHE A 128 -1.99 4.21 -16.95
N ILE A 129 -1.67 4.44 -15.68
CA ILE A 129 -0.70 5.45 -15.25
C ILE A 129 0.33 4.80 -14.32
N GLU A 130 1.62 4.98 -14.63
CA GLU A 130 2.73 4.54 -13.79
C GLU A 130 3.69 5.69 -13.48
N GLU A 131 4.59 5.48 -12.53
CA GLU A 131 5.66 6.43 -12.24
C GLU A 131 6.72 6.40 -13.37
N ASP A 132 7.25 7.56 -13.72
CA ASP A 132 8.46 7.62 -14.54
C ASP A 132 9.67 7.30 -13.63
N HIS A 133 10.15 6.06 -13.72
CA HIS A 133 11.20 5.54 -12.85
C HIS A 133 12.51 6.33 -12.96
N GLU A 134 12.91 6.72 -14.17
CA GLU A 134 14.13 7.51 -14.39
C GLU A 134 14.02 8.90 -13.74
N TYR A 135 12.86 9.54 -13.87
CA TYR A 135 12.63 10.82 -13.19
C TYR A 135 12.66 10.66 -11.68
N LYS A 136 12.08 9.58 -11.13
CA LYS A 136 12.10 9.27 -9.70
C LYS A 136 13.53 9.13 -9.20
N LYS A 137 14.34 8.29 -9.85
CA LYS A 137 15.77 8.07 -9.51
C LYS A 137 16.55 9.39 -9.48
N ALA A 138 16.42 10.19 -10.53
CA ALA A 138 17.11 11.49 -10.63
C ALA A 138 16.66 12.46 -9.51
N SER A 139 15.36 12.47 -9.18
CA SER A 139 14.81 13.31 -8.10
C SER A 139 15.32 12.89 -6.72
N ASP A 140 15.38 11.58 -6.46
CA ASP A 140 15.82 11.03 -5.18
C ASP A 140 17.32 11.30 -4.97
N GLN A 141 18.16 11.11 -5.98
CA GLN A 141 19.58 11.47 -5.95
C GLN A 141 19.81 12.97 -5.65
N GLN A 142 18.99 13.85 -6.24
CA GLN A 142 19.09 15.30 -5.96
C GLN A 142 18.69 15.65 -4.51
N ARG A 143 17.80 14.87 -3.90
CA ARG A 143 17.37 15.08 -2.52
C ARG A 143 18.42 14.62 -1.52
N GLU A 144 19.05 13.47 -1.75
CA GLU A 144 20.11 12.94 -0.88
C GLU A 144 21.26 13.92 -0.68
N GLY A 145 21.64 14.68 -1.71
CA GLY A 145 22.69 15.69 -1.65
C GLY A 145 22.37 16.93 -0.79
N LYS A 146 21.11 17.14 -0.38
CA LYS A 146 20.69 18.37 0.34
C LYS A 146 20.55 18.22 1.85
N TRP A 147 20.59 17.00 2.40
CA TRP A 147 20.28 16.75 3.81
C TRP A 147 21.54 16.34 4.59
N ALA A 148 22.28 17.32 5.11
CA ALA A 148 23.28 17.12 6.15
C ALA A 148 22.61 17.31 7.52
N SER A 149 21.96 16.27 8.07
CA SER A 149 21.38 16.27 9.41
C SER A 149 21.97 15.15 10.26
N HIS A 150 21.64 15.10 11.56
CA HIS A 150 22.18 14.14 12.53
C HIS A 150 21.97 12.66 12.21
N ALA A 151 21.08 12.33 11.27
CA ALA A 151 20.90 10.99 10.71
C ALA A 151 20.85 11.09 9.18
N SER A 152 21.37 10.08 8.47
CA SER A 152 21.28 10.01 7.02
C SER A 152 19.83 9.86 6.54
N SER A 153 19.55 10.23 5.29
CA SER A 153 18.24 10.01 4.69
C SER A 153 17.86 8.53 4.72
N ALA A 154 18.83 7.64 4.45
CA ALA A 154 18.64 6.19 4.49
C ALA A 154 18.28 5.67 5.90
N GLU A 155 18.93 6.20 6.94
CA GLU A 155 18.60 5.84 8.32
C GLU A 155 17.22 6.32 8.73
N MET A 156 16.80 7.52 8.30
CA MET A 156 15.46 8.02 8.57
C MET A 156 14.35 7.21 7.84
N GLN A 157 14.64 6.67 6.65
CA GLN A 157 13.76 5.72 5.98
C GLN A 157 13.69 4.40 6.75
N TYR A 158 14.82 3.88 7.16
CA TYR A 158 14.90 2.66 7.96
C TYR A 158 14.07 2.74 9.24
N TRP A 159 14.03 3.90 9.92
CA TRP A 159 13.19 4.09 11.11
C TRP A 159 11.70 3.84 10.84
N GLY A 160 11.21 4.12 9.63
CA GLY A 160 9.86 3.76 9.20
C GLY A 160 9.68 2.25 9.20
N TYR A 161 10.51 1.53 8.47
CA TYR A 161 10.45 0.06 8.37
C TYR A 161 10.69 -0.64 9.71
N LYS A 162 11.61 -0.11 10.53
CA LYS A 162 11.81 -0.65 11.90
C LYS A 162 10.58 -0.45 12.76
N PHE A 163 9.90 0.69 12.66
CA PHE A 163 8.66 0.92 13.39
C PHE A 163 7.53 -0.02 12.91
N GLU A 164 7.42 -0.29 11.62
CA GLU A 164 6.50 -1.27 11.05
C GLU A 164 6.79 -2.67 11.60
N THR A 165 8.06 -3.12 11.58
CA THR A 165 8.48 -4.42 12.16
C THR A 165 8.12 -4.52 13.64
N LEU A 166 8.38 -3.45 14.42
CA LEU A 166 8.05 -3.42 15.85
C LEU A 166 6.55 -3.34 16.13
N SER A 167 5.76 -2.84 15.18
CA SER A 167 4.32 -2.60 15.33
C SER A 167 3.44 -3.64 14.65
N THR A 168 4.02 -4.74 14.16
CA THR A 168 3.27 -5.80 13.49
C THR A 168 3.68 -7.19 13.97
N ILE A 169 2.77 -8.14 13.77
CA ILE A 169 2.99 -9.58 13.97
C ILE A 169 2.45 -10.34 12.74
N PRO A 170 3.03 -11.52 12.39
CA PRO A 170 2.72 -12.20 11.13
C PRO A 170 1.38 -12.94 11.11
N ARG A 171 0.72 -13.08 12.26
CA ARG A 171 -0.57 -13.78 12.44
C ARG A 171 -1.38 -13.10 13.53
N PRO A 172 -2.69 -13.42 13.68
CA PRO A 172 -3.49 -12.95 14.80
C PRO A 172 -2.80 -13.22 16.15
N TRP A 173 -2.93 -12.30 17.10
CA TRP A 173 -2.23 -12.35 18.38
C TRP A 173 -2.30 -13.71 19.09
N GLY A 174 -3.44 -14.40 19.07
CA GLY A 174 -3.61 -15.72 19.70
C GLY A 174 -2.85 -16.87 19.02
N GLU A 175 -2.29 -16.63 17.83
CA GLU A 175 -1.55 -17.62 17.03
C GLU A 175 -0.03 -17.38 17.04
N VAL A 176 0.42 -16.30 17.71
CA VAL A 176 1.83 -15.92 17.77
C VAL A 176 2.40 -16.24 19.16
N SER A 177 3.57 -16.87 19.21
CA SER A 177 4.22 -17.16 20.49
C SER A 177 4.64 -15.88 21.21
N ARG A 178 4.59 -15.93 22.55
CA ARG A 178 5.08 -14.82 23.39
C ARG A 178 6.56 -14.52 23.14
N GLU A 179 7.36 -15.55 22.94
CA GLU A 179 8.79 -15.40 22.63
C GLU A 179 9.01 -14.59 21.37
N TYR A 180 8.25 -14.85 20.29
CA TYR A 180 8.30 -14.06 19.07
C TYR A 180 7.95 -12.57 19.35
N ILE A 181 6.84 -12.35 20.06
CA ILE A 181 6.38 -10.98 20.37
C ILE A 181 7.42 -10.20 21.17
N GLU A 182 8.07 -10.83 22.15
CA GLU A 182 9.06 -10.19 23.01
C GLU A 182 10.41 -9.94 22.29
N ASN A 183 10.74 -10.73 21.26
CA ASN A 183 12.02 -10.62 20.53
C ASN A 183 11.91 -9.97 19.15
N ARG A 184 10.77 -9.33 18.80
CA ARG A 184 10.58 -8.65 17.49
C ARG A 184 11.63 -7.59 17.17
N ASP A 185 12.24 -7.00 18.18
CA ASP A 185 13.31 -6.01 18.02
C ASP A 185 14.59 -6.59 17.40
N GLN A 186 14.76 -7.91 17.46
CA GLN A 186 15.89 -8.64 16.89
C GLN A 186 15.66 -9.07 15.44
N GLU A 187 14.45 -8.90 14.90
CA GLU A 187 14.16 -9.23 13.52
C GLU A 187 14.97 -8.35 12.55
N VAL A 188 15.48 -9.01 11.52
CA VAL A 188 16.08 -8.31 10.38
C VAL A 188 14.98 -7.59 9.64
N VAL A 189 15.07 -6.26 9.61
CA VAL A 189 14.10 -5.44 8.88
C VAL A 189 14.29 -5.63 7.39
N ASN A 190 13.21 -5.83 6.66
CA ASN A 190 13.17 -5.83 5.21
C ASN A 190 12.00 -4.96 4.71
N ASN A 191 12.08 -4.50 3.47
CA ASN A 191 10.99 -3.80 2.78
C ASN A 191 10.61 -4.50 1.46
N LYS A 192 10.91 -5.79 1.37
CA LYS A 192 10.56 -6.65 0.23
C LYS A 192 9.20 -7.30 0.43
N GLU A 193 8.97 -7.80 1.65
CA GLU A 193 7.71 -8.44 2.03
C GLU A 193 6.62 -7.39 2.23
N GLN A 194 5.56 -7.47 1.42
CA GLN A 194 4.49 -6.48 1.41
C GLN A 194 3.14 -7.13 1.11
N TYR A 195 2.10 -6.69 1.82
CA TYR A 195 0.72 -6.94 1.43
C TYR A 195 0.19 -5.75 0.63
N CYS A 196 -0.35 -6.00 -0.56
CA CYS A 196 -0.90 -4.98 -1.44
C CYS A 196 -2.41 -5.19 -1.64
N SER A 197 -3.17 -4.17 -1.28
CA SER A 197 -4.61 -4.09 -1.52
C SER A 197 -4.88 -3.50 -2.90
N VAL A 198 -5.81 -4.09 -3.65
CA VAL A 198 -6.30 -3.57 -4.93
C VAL A 198 -7.75 -3.16 -4.75
N VAL A 199 -7.98 -1.85 -4.79
CA VAL A 199 -9.28 -1.25 -4.49
C VAL A 199 -9.92 -0.59 -5.71
N ARG A 200 -11.25 -0.55 -5.73
CA ARG A 200 -12.04 0.26 -6.65
C ARG A 200 -12.68 1.41 -5.89
N THR A 201 -12.47 2.62 -6.39
CA THR A 201 -13.02 3.86 -5.84
C THR A 201 -13.55 4.77 -6.98
N GLY A 202 -13.96 5.99 -6.67
CA GLY A 202 -14.41 6.93 -7.71
C GLY A 202 -14.35 8.37 -7.26
N PHE A 203 -13.98 9.23 -8.19
CA PHE A 203 -13.93 10.69 -8.06
C PHE A 203 -14.92 11.31 -9.04
N GLY A 204 -16.02 11.87 -8.53
CA GLY A 204 -17.11 12.31 -9.40
C GLY A 204 -17.61 11.17 -10.30
N LYS A 205 -17.44 11.32 -11.62
CA LYS A 205 -17.82 10.32 -12.63
C LYS A 205 -16.68 9.37 -13.02
N THR A 206 -15.46 9.60 -12.53
CA THR A 206 -14.30 8.79 -12.88
C THR A 206 -14.11 7.66 -11.88
N ILE A 207 -14.20 6.41 -12.38
CA ILE A 207 -13.92 5.20 -11.60
C ILE A 207 -12.43 4.92 -11.67
N VAL A 208 -11.81 4.64 -10.52
CA VAL A 208 -10.38 4.42 -10.41
C VAL A 208 -10.12 3.07 -9.73
N CYS A 209 -9.23 2.28 -10.31
CA CYS A 209 -8.63 1.11 -9.70
C CYS A 209 -7.23 1.50 -9.17
N LEU A 210 -7.00 1.27 -7.89
CA LEU A 210 -5.74 1.59 -7.22
C LEU A 210 -5.13 0.35 -6.61
N GLY A 211 -3.84 0.13 -6.86
CA GLY A 211 -3.01 -0.76 -6.08
C GLY A 211 -2.20 0.02 -5.04
N GLY A 212 -2.02 -0.54 -3.86
CA GLY A 212 -1.14 0.04 -2.85
C GLY A 212 -0.93 -0.85 -1.64
N GLU A 213 0.23 -0.70 -1.04
CA GLU A 213 0.60 -1.38 0.18
C GLU A 213 -0.28 -0.94 1.36
N VAL A 214 -0.58 -1.88 2.23
CA VAL A 214 -1.24 -1.68 3.53
C VAL A 214 -0.37 -2.35 4.59
N ASP A 215 -0.01 -1.63 5.63
CA ASP A 215 1.00 -2.07 6.59
C ASP A 215 0.47 -3.17 7.53
N ALA A 216 -0.80 -3.09 7.94
CA ALA A 216 -1.40 -4.08 8.83
C ALA A 216 -2.94 -4.05 8.84
N ILE A 217 -3.52 -5.10 9.44
CA ILE A 217 -4.93 -5.14 9.83
C ILE A 217 -5.04 -5.08 11.35
N TRP A 218 -6.11 -4.42 11.87
CA TRP A 218 -6.35 -4.30 13.31
C TRP A 218 -6.89 -5.60 13.93
N ASP A 219 -7.78 -6.26 13.21
CA ASP A 219 -8.50 -7.46 13.66
C ASP A 219 -8.49 -8.55 12.57
N SER A 220 -9.59 -8.76 11.85
CA SER A 220 -9.71 -9.73 10.77
C SER A 220 -10.41 -9.11 9.57
N LYS A 221 -10.18 -9.68 8.38
CA LYS A 221 -10.98 -9.31 7.21
C LYS A 221 -12.45 -9.69 7.45
N PRO A 222 -13.41 -8.85 7.03
CA PRO A 222 -14.83 -9.14 7.17
C PRO A 222 -15.22 -10.35 6.29
N GLU A 223 -16.23 -11.09 6.72
CA GLU A 223 -16.77 -12.25 5.99
C GLU A 223 -17.43 -11.83 4.66
N ASN A 224 -18.13 -10.66 4.66
CA ASN A 224 -18.77 -10.18 3.45
C ASN A 224 -17.81 -9.38 2.57
N PRO A 225 -17.62 -9.76 1.31
CA PRO A 225 -16.80 -8.99 0.37
C PRO A 225 -17.31 -7.55 0.22
N GLY A 226 -16.39 -6.60 0.32
CA GLY A 226 -16.69 -5.17 0.18
C GLY A 226 -17.17 -4.46 1.44
N ASP A 227 -17.27 -5.13 2.58
CA ASP A 227 -17.39 -4.47 3.87
C ASP A 227 -16.09 -3.71 4.22
N PRO A 228 -16.15 -2.68 5.10
CA PRO A 228 -14.94 -1.97 5.53
C PRO A 228 -13.97 -2.91 6.23
N ILE A 229 -12.71 -2.85 5.82
CA ILE A 229 -11.62 -3.57 6.48
C ILE A 229 -10.93 -2.61 7.44
N ASN A 230 -10.61 -3.07 8.65
CA ASN A 230 -9.95 -2.27 9.66
C ASN A 230 -8.43 -2.20 9.44
N TRP A 231 -8.05 -1.67 8.25
CA TRP A 231 -6.67 -1.43 7.89
C TRP A 231 -5.98 -0.44 8.81
N VAL A 232 -4.69 -0.60 8.98
CA VAL A 232 -3.81 0.28 9.76
C VAL A 232 -2.66 0.72 8.87
N GLU A 233 -2.42 2.03 8.81
CA GLU A 233 -1.21 2.63 8.24
C GLU A 233 -0.25 3.01 9.38
N LEU A 234 1.02 2.67 9.25
CA LEU A 234 2.07 2.92 10.24
C LEU A 234 3.00 4.03 9.76
N LYS A 235 3.23 5.03 10.59
CA LYS A 235 4.09 6.16 10.24
C LYS A 235 4.98 6.56 11.39
N THR A 236 6.13 7.17 11.10
CA THR A 236 6.98 7.80 12.11
C THR A 236 7.06 9.30 11.90
N SER A 237 7.19 10.03 13.00
CA SER A 237 7.46 11.46 12.98
C SER A 237 8.37 11.87 14.13
N ALA A 238 9.04 13.01 13.98
CA ALA A 238 9.72 13.62 15.12
C ALA A 238 8.69 14.02 16.19
N GLU A 239 9.07 13.94 17.45
CA GLU A 239 8.26 14.41 18.58
C GLU A 239 7.87 15.88 18.40
N ILE A 240 6.68 16.23 18.88
CA ILE A 240 6.12 17.57 18.81
C ILE A 240 6.39 18.24 20.17
N ARG A 241 7.28 19.23 20.18
CA ARG A 241 7.64 19.99 21.39
C ARG A 241 7.20 21.45 21.33
N THR A 242 7.00 21.97 20.14
CA THR A 242 6.66 23.36 19.87
C THR A 242 5.50 23.47 18.89
N GLU A 243 4.86 24.63 18.84
CA GLU A 243 3.85 24.96 17.84
C GLU A 243 4.38 24.84 16.40
N SER A 244 5.65 25.20 16.18
CA SER A 244 6.32 25.01 14.89
C SER A 244 6.47 23.53 14.52
N ASP A 245 6.69 22.63 15.49
CA ASP A 245 6.71 21.19 15.25
C ASP A 245 5.31 20.69 14.89
N GLN A 246 4.29 21.16 15.61
CA GLN A 246 2.90 20.83 15.31
C GLN A 246 2.51 21.28 13.91
N MET A 247 2.85 22.50 13.51
CA MET A 247 2.60 23.00 12.16
C MET A 247 3.29 22.12 11.08
N ARG A 248 4.53 21.71 11.30
CA ARG A 248 5.26 20.80 10.40
C ARG A 248 4.58 19.44 10.33
N PHE A 249 4.15 18.91 11.46
CA PHE A 249 3.45 17.66 11.51
C PHE A 249 2.08 17.73 10.81
N ASP A 250 1.31 18.81 11.02
CA ASP A 250 0.03 19.02 10.37
C ASP A 250 0.15 19.08 8.83
N ARG A 251 1.25 19.67 8.30
CA ARG A 251 1.54 19.61 6.86
C ARG A 251 1.84 18.18 6.38
N LYS A 252 2.55 17.39 7.20
CA LYS A 252 2.87 15.99 6.91
C LYS A 252 1.62 15.12 6.91
N LEU A 253 0.69 15.39 7.83
CA LEU A 253 -0.59 14.71 7.94
C LEU A 253 -1.41 14.77 6.65
N MET A 254 -1.24 15.77 5.80
CA MET A 254 -1.91 15.83 4.48
C MET A 254 -1.57 14.59 3.63
N LYS A 255 -0.28 14.29 3.46
CA LYS A 255 0.14 13.13 2.67
C LYS A 255 -0.24 11.81 3.34
N PHE A 256 -0.14 11.70 4.66
CA PHE A 256 -0.61 10.53 5.42
C PHE A 256 -2.11 10.31 5.20
N TRP A 257 -2.90 11.37 5.32
CA TRP A 257 -4.34 11.33 5.08
C TRP A 257 -4.66 10.90 3.64
N ILE A 258 -4.02 11.50 2.63
CA ILE A 258 -4.28 11.15 1.22
C ILE A 258 -3.99 9.66 0.97
N GLN A 259 -2.85 9.16 1.43
CA GLN A 259 -2.46 7.75 1.26
C GLN A 259 -3.50 6.80 1.86
N SER A 260 -3.88 7.04 3.11
CA SER A 260 -4.84 6.22 3.83
C SER A 260 -6.25 6.34 3.26
N PHE A 261 -6.68 7.56 2.90
CA PHE A 261 -7.97 7.85 2.29
C PHE A 261 -8.17 7.09 0.97
N LEU A 262 -7.15 7.04 0.12
CA LEU A 262 -7.21 6.42 -1.20
C LEU A 262 -7.41 4.90 -1.15
N LEU A 263 -6.93 4.21 -0.13
CA LEU A 263 -7.11 2.78 0.07
C LEU A 263 -8.22 2.44 1.07
N GLY A 264 -8.87 3.45 1.65
CA GLY A 264 -9.91 3.23 2.65
C GLY A 264 -9.38 2.76 4.00
N VAL A 265 -8.13 3.07 4.34
CA VAL A 265 -7.51 2.77 5.63
C VAL A 265 -8.10 3.69 6.70
N PRO A 266 -8.82 3.16 7.72
CA PRO A 266 -9.51 3.99 8.71
C PRO A 266 -8.59 4.58 9.77
N LYS A 267 -7.45 3.95 10.05
CA LYS A 267 -6.55 4.30 11.16
C LYS A 267 -5.12 4.53 10.70
N ILE A 268 -4.50 5.59 11.23
CA ILE A 268 -3.07 5.86 11.08
C ILE A 268 -2.46 5.85 12.48
N ILE A 269 -1.47 4.99 12.68
CA ILE A 269 -0.70 4.93 13.92
C ILE A 269 0.64 5.63 13.70
N VAL A 270 0.90 6.68 14.46
CA VAL A 270 2.13 7.45 14.34
C VAL A 270 3.01 7.22 15.56
N GLY A 271 4.20 6.65 15.33
CA GLY A 271 5.27 6.59 16.31
C GLY A 271 6.06 7.90 16.33
N PHE A 272 5.96 8.66 17.42
CA PHE A 272 6.77 9.85 17.63
C PHE A 272 8.12 9.46 18.22
N ARG A 273 9.19 10.06 17.71
CA ARG A 273 10.56 9.73 18.07
C ARG A 273 11.42 10.95 18.30
N THR A 274 12.47 10.79 19.09
CA THR A 274 13.55 11.76 19.21
C THR A 274 14.29 11.95 17.88
N ARG A 275 15.20 12.93 17.84
CA ARG A 275 16.12 13.11 16.69
C ARG A 275 17.12 11.96 16.54
N SER A 276 17.36 11.19 17.60
CA SER A 276 18.24 10.02 17.61
C SER A 276 17.50 8.69 17.36
N GLY A 277 16.23 8.72 16.99
CA GLY A 277 15.47 7.51 16.63
C GLY A 277 14.81 6.77 17.80
N THR A 278 14.83 7.29 19.05
CA THR A 278 14.16 6.64 20.17
C THR A 278 12.66 6.93 20.15
N LEU A 279 11.83 5.89 20.16
CA LEU A 279 10.38 5.99 20.20
C LEU A 279 9.90 6.54 21.55
N THR A 280 9.20 7.67 21.55
CA THR A 280 8.78 8.39 22.77
C THR A 280 7.28 8.29 23.03
N SER A 281 6.46 8.20 21.98
CA SER A 281 5.02 8.03 22.11
C SER A 281 4.41 7.44 20.83
N ILE A 282 3.23 6.86 20.96
CA ILE A 282 2.42 6.37 19.84
C ILE A 282 1.06 7.06 19.92
N GLN A 283 0.58 7.55 18.79
CA GLN A 283 -0.73 8.19 18.70
C GLN A 283 -1.53 7.60 17.53
N GLU A 284 -2.81 7.33 17.81
CA GLU A 284 -3.80 6.92 16.81
C GLU A 284 -4.51 8.13 16.22
N PHE A 285 -4.66 8.14 14.89
CA PHE A 285 -5.44 9.12 14.14
C PHE A 285 -6.52 8.40 13.33
N GLN A 286 -7.75 8.87 13.45
CA GLN A 286 -8.83 8.44 12.57
C GLN A 286 -8.70 9.18 11.23
N THR A 287 -8.47 8.46 10.13
CA THR A 287 -8.19 9.03 8.82
C THR A 287 -9.21 10.11 8.43
N MET A 288 -10.49 9.84 8.61
CA MET A 288 -11.55 10.77 8.22
C MET A 288 -11.65 12.01 9.12
N ALA A 289 -11.09 11.99 10.33
CA ALA A 289 -11.08 13.13 11.26
C ALA A 289 -9.92 14.10 10.99
N ILE A 290 -8.83 13.64 10.39
CA ILE A 290 -7.59 14.43 10.21
C ILE A 290 -7.83 15.80 9.57
N PRO A 291 -8.57 15.95 8.44
CA PRO A 291 -8.78 17.26 7.82
C PRO A 291 -9.51 18.25 8.74
N TYR A 292 -10.47 17.75 9.52
CA TYR A 292 -11.18 18.56 10.50
C TYR A 292 -10.26 19.00 11.65
N ASP A 293 -9.48 18.08 12.21
CA ASP A 293 -8.59 18.37 13.34
C ASP A 293 -7.47 19.35 12.97
N VAL A 294 -6.89 19.21 11.77
CA VAL A 294 -5.90 20.17 11.27
C VAL A 294 -6.51 21.55 11.08
N ARG A 295 -7.71 21.64 10.50
CA ARG A 295 -8.42 22.91 10.35
C ARG A 295 -8.72 23.55 11.69
N ARG A 296 -9.17 22.78 12.68
CA ARG A 296 -9.47 23.26 14.03
C ARG A 296 -8.26 23.84 14.74
N ARG A 297 -7.06 23.24 14.55
CA ARG A 297 -5.82 23.77 15.11
C ARG A 297 -5.38 25.09 14.43
N GLY A 298 -5.68 25.27 13.14
CA GLY A 298 -5.39 26.50 12.41
C GLY A 298 -3.92 26.77 12.09
N LEU A 299 -3.02 25.84 12.38
CA LEU A 299 -1.57 26.01 12.22
C LEU A 299 -1.08 25.68 10.81
N ALA A 300 -1.73 24.76 10.11
CA ALA A 300 -1.44 24.40 8.72
C ALA A 300 -2.69 24.60 7.87
N GLN A 301 -2.50 25.19 6.69
CA GLN A 301 -3.62 25.58 5.83
C GLN A 301 -3.73 24.61 4.66
N TRP A 302 -4.32 23.45 4.89
CA TRP A 302 -4.73 22.56 3.83
C TRP A 302 -6.16 22.04 4.07
N ASP A 303 -6.85 21.70 3.00
CA ASP A 303 -8.22 21.22 3.02
C ASP A 303 -8.33 19.96 2.14
N GLY A 304 -8.81 18.87 2.71
CA GLY A 304 -9.00 17.61 1.99
C GLY A 304 -9.95 17.72 0.81
N ASN A 305 -10.99 18.58 0.92
CA ASN A 305 -11.93 18.82 -0.19
C ASN A 305 -11.25 19.47 -1.40
N VAL A 306 -10.29 20.36 -1.15
CA VAL A 306 -9.47 20.96 -2.22
C VAL A 306 -8.65 19.90 -2.94
N CYS A 307 -8.03 18.99 -2.20
CA CYS A 307 -7.28 17.86 -2.76
C CYS A 307 -8.17 16.96 -3.62
N ILE A 308 -9.36 16.61 -3.13
CA ILE A 308 -10.36 15.80 -3.83
C ILE A 308 -10.84 16.50 -5.08
N LYS A 309 -11.21 17.77 -5.00
CA LYS A 309 -11.71 18.57 -6.14
C LYS A 309 -10.67 18.68 -7.23
N PHE A 310 -9.42 18.98 -6.86
CA PHE A 310 -8.32 19.05 -7.80
C PHE A 310 -8.12 17.72 -8.54
N ALA A 311 -8.06 16.61 -7.81
CA ALA A 311 -7.90 15.29 -8.41
C ALA A 311 -9.05 14.94 -9.35
N THR A 312 -10.30 15.23 -8.96
CA THR A 312 -11.47 15.01 -9.81
C THR A 312 -11.36 15.76 -11.14
N LEU A 313 -11.06 17.04 -11.07
CA LEU A 313 -10.92 17.88 -12.27
C LEU A 313 -9.76 17.42 -13.15
N PHE A 314 -8.65 17.00 -12.56
CA PHE A 314 -7.49 16.51 -13.30
C PHE A 314 -7.77 15.14 -13.96
N LEU A 315 -8.41 14.22 -13.27
CA LEU A 315 -8.81 12.92 -13.84
C LEU A 315 -9.81 13.11 -15.00
N ASP A 316 -10.76 14.01 -14.87
CA ASP A 316 -11.68 14.35 -15.96
C ASP A 316 -10.92 14.97 -17.15
N PHE A 317 -9.93 15.83 -16.89
CA PHE A 317 -9.07 16.39 -17.92
C PHE A 317 -8.27 15.32 -18.65
N LEU A 318 -7.69 14.35 -17.94
CA LEU A 318 -6.99 13.21 -18.56
C LEU A 318 -7.93 12.44 -19.49
N ARG A 319 -9.12 12.07 -19.02
CA ARG A 319 -10.12 11.33 -19.80
C ARG A 319 -10.64 12.09 -21.01
N LEU A 320 -10.67 13.41 -20.97
CA LEU A 320 -11.09 14.24 -22.09
C LEU A 320 -10.01 14.37 -23.17
N ASN A 321 -8.74 14.24 -22.82
CA ASN A 321 -7.62 14.58 -23.70
C ASN A 321 -6.80 13.37 -24.15
N ILE A 322 -6.69 12.30 -23.35
CA ILE A 322 -6.06 11.04 -23.73
C ILE A 322 -7.13 10.17 -24.39
N LYS A 323 -7.22 10.24 -25.73
CA LYS A 323 -8.26 9.56 -26.54
C LYS A 323 -7.71 8.50 -27.47
N ASP A 324 -6.40 8.56 -27.72
CA ASP A 324 -5.72 7.67 -28.64
C ASP A 324 -4.68 6.82 -27.91
N GLU A 325 -4.38 5.68 -28.51
CA GLU A 325 -3.24 4.85 -28.11
C GLU A 325 -1.94 5.64 -28.18
N GLY A 326 -0.89 5.07 -27.63
CA GLY A 326 0.42 5.67 -27.57
C GLY A 326 0.87 5.91 -26.13
N VAL A 327 2.11 6.35 -25.97
CA VAL A 327 2.67 6.66 -24.67
C VAL A 327 2.61 8.17 -24.43
N TRP A 328 2.03 8.53 -23.31
CA TRP A 328 1.85 9.90 -22.86
C TRP A 328 2.70 10.18 -21.64
N LYS A 329 3.20 11.41 -21.52
CA LYS A 329 3.85 11.93 -20.31
C LYS A 329 2.90 12.88 -19.59
N ILE A 330 2.81 12.72 -18.28
CA ILE A 330 2.16 13.63 -17.35
C ILE A 330 3.29 14.23 -16.51
N ARG A 331 3.61 15.51 -16.70
CA ARG A 331 4.77 16.15 -16.08
C ARG A 331 4.37 17.41 -15.33
N ARG A 332 4.81 17.51 -14.09
CA ARG A 332 4.82 18.74 -13.31
C ARG A 332 6.25 19.11 -12.94
N PRO A 333 6.86 20.12 -13.51
CA PRO A 333 8.14 20.64 -12.98
C PRO A 333 7.96 21.15 -11.55
N PRO A 334 9.01 21.11 -10.70
CA PRO A 334 8.95 21.70 -9.35
C PRO A 334 8.52 23.16 -9.40
N ASN A 335 7.65 23.58 -8.47
CA ASN A 335 7.08 24.93 -8.38
C ASN A 335 6.29 25.39 -9.61
N SER A 336 5.91 24.49 -10.53
CA SER A 336 5.14 24.85 -11.71
C SER A 336 3.68 25.18 -11.38
N GLY A 337 3.13 26.20 -12.01
CA GLY A 337 1.71 26.56 -11.96
C GLY A 337 0.82 25.73 -12.89
N HIS A 338 1.32 24.66 -13.51
CA HIS A 338 0.54 23.77 -14.39
C HIS A 338 1.14 22.37 -14.45
N ILE A 339 0.30 21.40 -14.83
CA ILE A 339 0.71 20.06 -15.23
C ILE A 339 0.65 20.00 -16.75
N GLU A 340 1.71 19.47 -17.38
CA GLU A 340 1.80 19.27 -18.82
C GLU A 340 1.47 17.83 -19.17
N ILE A 341 0.71 17.65 -20.27
CA ILE A 341 0.39 16.33 -20.81
C ILE A 341 0.74 16.35 -22.29
N PHE A 342 1.57 15.42 -22.73
CA PHE A 342 1.99 15.33 -24.12
C PHE A 342 2.30 13.90 -24.50
N ARG A 343 2.09 13.57 -25.76
CA ARG A 343 2.35 12.27 -26.34
C ARG A 343 3.84 12.17 -26.70
N VAL A 344 4.47 11.05 -26.36
CA VAL A 344 5.87 10.75 -26.67
C VAL A 344 6.04 9.61 -27.69
N GLU A 345 5.05 8.71 -27.76
CA GLU A 345 4.97 7.66 -28.77
C GLU A 345 3.57 7.64 -29.38
N GLU A 346 3.50 7.56 -30.71
CA GLU A 346 2.24 7.65 -31.46
C GLU A 346 1.41 6.37 -31.41
N ALA A 347 2.02 5.22 -31.14
CA ALA A 347 1.35 3.92 -31.13
C ALA A 347 1.91 3.02 -30.01
N GLY A 348 1.18 1.96 -29.69
CA GLY A 348 1.56 1.01 -28.67
C GLY A 348 1.31 1.53 -27.25
N HIS A 349 1.80 0.80 -26.27
CA HIS A 349 1.57 1.07 -24.85
C HIS A 349 2.87 1.17 -24.02
N GLY A 350 4.03 1.25 -24.70
CA GLY A 350 5.33 1.20 -24.04
C GLY A 350 5.47 -0.10 -23.22
N ARG A 351 6.00 0.03 -22.00
CA ARG A 351 6.04 -1.06 -21.01
C ARG A 351 4.96 -0.94 -19.93
N ILE A 352 4.02 -0.01 -20.10
CA ILE A 352 2.99 0.29 -19.10
C ILE A 352 2.00 -0.88 -18.97
N ILE A 353 1.73 -1.57 -20.07
CA ILE A 353 0.83 -2.74 -20.11
C ILE A 353 1.63 -3.94 -20.60
N THR A 354 1.55 -5.04 -19.85
CA THR A 354 2.23 -6.29 -20.20
C THR A 354 1.53 -7.02 -21.33
N ASP A 355 2.28 -7.73 -22.17
CA ASP A 355 1.73 -8.57 -23.23
C ASP A 355 0.77 -9.62 -22.66
N GLU A 356 1.08 -10.20 -21.49
CA GLU A 356 0.22 -11.16 -20.78
C GLU A 356 -1.16 -10.57 -20.46
N PHE A 357 -1.21 -9.32 -20.01
CA PHE A 357 -2.48 -8.64 -19.72
C PHE A 357 -3.27 -8.32 -21.00
N MET A 358 -2.60 -7.91 -22.06
CA MET A 358 -3.22 -7.66 -23.36
C MET A 358 -3.82 -8.94 -23.94
N ASP A 359 -3.04 -10.03 -23.94
CA ASP A 359 -3.50 -11.35 -24.39
C ASP A 359 -4.70 -11.87 -23.61
N TRP A 360 -4.67 -11.68 -22.28
CA TRP A 360 -5.82 -12.00 -21.42
C TRP A 360 -7.06 -11.21 -21.84
N ARG A 361 -6.95 -9.91 -22.01
CA ARG A 361 -8.08 -9.04 -22.40
C ARG A 361 -8.61 -9.34 -23.80
N ILE A 362 -7.79 -9.80 -24.72
CA ILE A 362 -8.20 -10.31 -26.04
C ILE A 362 -9.01 -11.59 -25.84
N LYS A 363 -8.50 -12.57 -25.11
CA LYS A 363 -9.23 -13.83 -24.82
C LYS A 363 -10.57 -13.59 -24.16
N LEU A 364 -10.62 -12.70 -23.17
CA LEU A 364 -11.85 -12.34 -22.48
C LEU A 364 -12.89 -11.75 -23.45
N SER A 365 -12.48 -10.87 -24.37
CA SER A 365 -13.38 -10.25 -25.36
C SER A 365 -13.91 -11.23 -26.42
N LEU A 366 -13.21 -12.33 -26.68
CA LEU A 366 -13.62 -13.38 -27.61
C LEU A 366 -14.56 -14.43 -26.96
N GLY A 367 -15.00 -14.20 -25.71
CA GLY A 367 -15.89 -15.12 -24.98
C GLY A 367 -15.16 -16.31 -24.33
N GLY A 368 -13.83 -16.33 -24.35
CA GLY A 368 -12.99 -17.38 -23.74
C GLY A 368 -12.82 -17.25 -22.21
N GLY A 369 -13.55 -16.33 -21.56
CA GLY A 369 -13.37 -16.01 -20.14
C GLY A 369 -13.95 -17.00 -19.13
N LYS A 370 -14.67 -18.03 -19.55
CA LYS A 370 -15.06 -19.14 -18.66
C LYS A 370 -13.96 -20.20 -18.66
N GLY A 371 -12.84 -19.87 -18.05
CA GLY A 371 -11.76 -20.82 -17.78
C GLY A 371 -12.26 -21.91 -16.81
N GLU A 372 -12.05 -23.17 -17.15
CA GLU A 372 -12.08 -24.25 -16.18
C GLU A 372 -11.20 -23.88 -15.00
N ALA A 373 -11.75 -23.94 -13.79
CA ALA A 373 -10.96 -23.86 -12.58
C ALA A 373 -9.76 -24.85 -12.69
N PRO A 374 -8.57 -24.51 -12.28
CA PRO A 374 -7.45 -25.44 -12.30
C PRO A 374 -7.87 -26.67 -11.49
N LYS A 375 -7.96 -27.83 -12.16
CA LYS A 375 -8.21 -29.11 -11.51
C LYS A 375 -7.13 -29.24 -10.43
N ALA A 376 -7.56 -29.33 -9.17
CA ALA A 376 -6.69 -29.68 -8.07
C ALA A 376 -5.89 -30.92 -8.49
N GLY A 377 -4.58 -30.80 -8.51
CA GLY A 377 -3.70 -31.89 -8.90
C GLY A 377 -4.02 -33.11 -8.03
N SER A 378 -4.28 -34.22 -8.66
CA SER A 378 -4.44 -35.50 -8.01
C SER A 378 -3.20 -35.74 -7.15
N PRO A 379 -3.37 -36.22 -5.91
CA PRO A 379 -2.20 -36.56 -5.08
C PRO A 379 -1.36 -37.64 -5.79
N PRO A 380 -0.03 -37.63 -5.67
CA PRO A 380 0.82 -38.63 -6.29
C PRO A 380 0.44 -40.01 -5.75
N ALA A 381 0.37 -40.97 -6.66
CA ALA A 381 0.10 -42.37 -6.36
C ALA A 381 1.12 -42.86 -5.34
N THR A 382 0.62 -43.36 -4.22
CA THR A 382 1.39 -44.08 -3.21
C THR A 382 1.88 -45.41 -3.81
N GLU A 383 3.20 -45.60 -3.85
CA GLU A 383 3.82 -46.89 -4.11
C GLU A 383 3.45 -47.88 -2.96
N PRO A 384 3.29 -49.18 -3.26
CA PRO A 384 2.89 -50.19 -2.26
C PRO A 384 4.07 -50.50 -1.33
N THR A 385 3.87 -50.26 -0.06
CA THR A 385 4.79 -50.67 0.99
C THR A 385 4.63 -52.16 1.27
N LEU A 386 5.74 -52.88 1.22
CA LEU A 386 5.89 -54.30 1.58
C LEU A 386 5.50 -54.56 3.06
N GLU A 387 4.73 -55.61 3.25
CA GLU A 387 4.45 -56.28 4.54
C GLU A 387 5.74 -56.62 5.27
N GLN A 388 5.80 -56.27 6.54
CA GLN A 388 6.64 -57.01 7.51
C GLN A 388 5.93 -57.21 8.86
N ALA A 389 5.66 -58.47 9.08
CA ALA A 389 5.60 -59.32 10.28
C ALA A 389 5.36 -58.68 11.65
N SER A 390 4.32 -59.24 12.26
CA SER A 390 3.88 -59.24 13.63
C SER A 390 4.91 -59.68 14.66
N ALA A 391 4.92 -59.04 15.83
CA ALA A 391 5.37 -59.63 17.10
C ALA A 391 4.52 -59.09 18.28
N PRO A 392 4.37 -59.85 19.40
CA PRO A 392 3.11 -59.93 20.14
C PRO A 392 2.99 -58.96 21.32
N GLU A 393 1.73 -58.79 21.76
CA GLU A 393 1.31 -58.09 22.99
C GLU A 393 1.85 -58.73 24.27
N PRO A 394 2.04 -57.95 25.34
CA PRO A 394 1.96 -58.46 26.72
C PRO A 394 0.69 -57.96 27.43
N THR A 395 0.06 -58.91 28.09
CA THR A 395 -1.10 -58.90 28.98
C THR A 395 -0.94 -58.00 30.21
N PRO A 396 -2.06 -57.59 30.85
CA PRO A 396 -2.06 -56.62 31.95
C PRO A 396 -1.85 -57.25 33.31
N ALA A 397 -1.30 -56.50 34.25
CA ALA A 397 -1.29 -56.86 35.67
C ALA A 397 -1.97 -55.79 36.52
N ASP A 398 -2.87 -56.27 37.35
CA ASP A 398 -3.68 -55.64 38.37
C ASP A 398 -2.89 -54.90 39.48
N GLY A 399 -3.61 -53.92 40.10
CA GLY A 399 -3.33 -53.67 41.48
C GLY A 399 -3.52 -52.26 41.98
N ALA A 400 -4.73 -51.95 42.34
CA ALA A 400 -5.20 -51.24 43.53
C ALA A 400 -4.19 -50.37 44.34
N THR A 401 -4.50 -49.18 44.74
CA THR A 401 -5.12 -48.81 46.01
C THR A 401 -5.12 -47.32 46.26
N SER A 402 -6.24 -46.87 46.75
CA SER A 402 -6.56 -45.52 47.28
C SER A 402 -5.55 -44.98 48.28
N GLN A 403 -5.43 -43.63 48.33
CA GLN A 403 -5.63 -42.91 49.61
C GLN A 403 -5.83 -41.39 49.39
N LYS A 404 -6.91 -40.91 49.98
CA LYS A 404 -7.22 -39.50 50.31
C LYS A 404 -6.24 -38.96 51.33
N LEU A 405 -6.11 -37.64 51.34
CA LEU A 405 -6.12 -36.70 52.51
C LEU A 405 -5.67 -35.32 52.01
N LEU A 406 -6.56 -34.34 51.96
CA LEU A 406 -6.90 -33.34 52.99
C LEU A 406 -5.81 -32.30 53.25
N GLY A 407 -6.15 -31.07 52.90
CA GLY A 407 -6.09 -29.91 53.82
C GLY A 407 -4.99 -28.92 53.59
N GLY A 408 -5.34 -27.72 53.25
CA GLY A 408 -5.31 -26.58 54.15
C GLY A 408 -4.19 -25.56 53.91
N ASN A 409 -4.68 -24.47 53.67
CA ASN A 409 -4.28 -23.05 53.71
C ASN A 409 -3.85 -22.40 52.43
#